data_7cceb3b29c48a31a16da238d31598a53
#
_entry.id   7cceb3b29c48a31a16da238d31598a53
#
_cell.length_a   1.000
_cell.length_b   1.000
_cell.length_c   1.000
_cell.angle_alpha   90.00
_cell.angle_beta   90.00
_cell.angle_gamma   90.00
#
_symmetry.space_group_name_H-M   'P 1'
#
loop_
_entity.id
_entity.type
_entity.pdbx_description
1 polymer ?
#
loop_
_entity_poly.entity_id
_entity_poly.type
_entity_poly.pdbx_seq_one_letter_code
_entity_poly.pdbx_strand_id
1 'polypeptide(L)'
;FIGDPHKRIEEDYLRIIRFIRFKIMYDSKVEATTNNAIKQNLTGIKKISKERILVELLKILNLKSFINFNESTYLKEIFNFIFPEFANLKRLDKLKKILNSSKINLNLLLAILLIDKDSNHEYFCHKYNVSNDIKDDLNLLAKNLNLLQNKKDFFTKDIEKHIYLNDKSHLINLNILNFASNSEYSFKNFSEAMKNILKSKTHK
;
A
#
# COMPACT_ATOMS: atom_id res chain seq x y z
N PHE A 1 -18.40 -17.04 8.81
CA PHE A 1 -19.48 -16.55 9.67
C PHE A 1 -20.09 -17.74 10.44
N ILE A 2 -20.44 -17.50 11.70
CA ILE A 2 -21.20 -18.50 12.48
C ILE A 2 -22.69 -18.15 12.34
N GLY A 3 -23.49 -19.05 11.78
CA GLY A 3 -24.90 -18.83 11.47
C GLY A 3 -25.11 -18.24 10.07
N ASP A 4 -26.27 -17.61 9.85
CA ASP A 4 -26.65 -17.01 8.56
C ASP A 4 -25.75 -15.82 8.20
N PRO A 5 -24.95 -15.88 7.11
CA PRO A 5 -24.03 -14.80 6.73
C PRO A 5 -24.75 -13.47 6.46
N HIS A 6 -25.94 -13.47 5.86
CA HIS A 6 -26.69 -12.24 5.57
C HIS A 6 -27.03 -11.50 6.86
N LYS A 7 -27.68 -12.18 7.80
CA LYS A 7 -28.06 -11.58 9.08
C LYS A 7 -26.85 -11.05 9.83
N ARG A 8 -25.77 -11.83 9.84
CA ARG A 8 -24.54 -11.44 10.54
C ARG A 8 -23.85 -10.21 9.90
N ILE A 9 -23.90 -10.04 8.58
CA ILE A 9 -23.36 -8.87 7.90
C ILE A 9 -24.27 -7.65 8.17
N GLU A 10 -25.57 -7.81 8.13
CA GLU A 10 -26.53 -6.72 8.40
C GLU A 10 -26.41 -6.14 9.82
N GLU A 11 -26.06 -6.97 10.81
CA GLU A 11 -25.76 -6.51 12.17
C GLU A 11 -24.55 -5.55 12.23
N ASP A 12 -23.49 -5.83 11.44
CA ASP A 12 -22.29 -5.00 11.37
C ASP A 12 -21.58 -5.22 10.03
N TYR A 13 -21.74 -4.28 9.09
CA TYR A 13 -21.11 -4.34 7.76
C TYR A 13 -19.57 -4.34 7.79
N LEU A 14 -18.94 -3.95 8.90
CA LEU A 14 -17.47 -4.06 9.07
C LEU A 14 -16.99 -5.51 8.99
N ARG A 15 -17.88 -6.47 9.20
CA ARG A 15 -17.59 -7.91 9.06
C ARG A 15 -17.13 -8.26 7.64
N ILE A 16 -17.55 -7.51 6.61
CA ILE A 16 -17.06 -7.69 5.23
C ILE A 16 -15.56 -7.39 5.16
N ILE A 17 -15.11 -6.29 5.75
CA ILE A 17 -13.68 -5.92 5.74
C ILE A 17 -12.87 -6.91 6.59
N ARG A 18 -13.42 -7.31 7.74
CA ARG A 18 -12.82 -8.36 8.57
C ARG A 18 -12.71 -9.69 7.84
N PHE A 19 -13.72 -10.06 7.04
CA PHE A 19 -13.67 -11.24 6.20
C PHE A 19 -12.50 -11.20 5.22
N ILE A 20 -12.27 -10.07 4.52
CA ILE A 20 -11.10 -9.89 3.65
C ILE A 20 -9.82 -10.17 4.44
N ARG A 21 -9.67 -9.57 5.63
CA ARG A 21 -8.51 -9.77 6.50
C ARG A 21 -8.28 -11.23 6.86
N PHE A 22 -9.32 -11.93 7.32
CA PHE A 22 -9.21 -13.33 7.69
C PHE A 22 -8.94 -14.24 6.49
N LYS A 23 -9.54 -13.94 5.34
CA LYS A 23 -9.27 -14.68 4.10
C LYS A 23 -7.81 -14.55 3.67
N ILE A 24 -7.22 -13.36 3.75
CA ILE A 24 -5.79 -13.15 3.47
C ILE A 24 -4.90 -13.85 4.49
N MET A 25 -5.32 -13.88 5.77
CA MET A 25 -4.53 -14.45 6.87
C MET A 25 -4.49 -15.98 6.81
N TYR A 26 -5.61 -16.63 6.51
CA TYR A 26 -5.78 -18.07 6.65
C TYR A 26 -5.94 -18.83 5.32
N ASP A 27 -6.02 -18.11 4.20
CA ASP A 27 -6.28 -18.67 2.85
C ASP A 27 -7.39 -19.75 2.81
N SER A 28 -8.41 -19.58 3.63
CA SER A 28 -9.51 -20.53 3.78
C SER A 28 -10.40 -20.56 2.54
N LYS A 29 -11.01 -21.72 2.23
CA LYS A 29 -12.07 -21.81 1.23
C LYS A 29 -13.27 -20.97 1.69
N VAL A 30 -13.97 -20.37 0.75
CA VAL A 30 -15.15 -19.56 1.03
C VAL A 30 -16.37 -20.24 0.45
N GLU A 31 -17.39 -20.41 1.27
CA GLU A 31 -18.67 -20.97 0.85
C GLU A 31 -19.42 -20.01 -0.08
N ALA A 32 -20.15 -20.56 -1.06
CA ALA A 32 -20.91 -19.77 -2.02
C ALA A 32 -21.96 -18.87 -1.34
N THR A 33 -22.58 -19.36 -0.27
CA THR A 33 -23.53 -18.59 0.55
C THR A 33 -22.90 -17.34 1.16
N THR A 34 -21.71 -17.47 1.73
CA THR A 34 -20.94 -16.32 2.27
C THR A 34 -20.57 -15.32 1.16
N ASN A 35 -20.12 -15.80 0.00
CA ASN A 35 -19.79 -14.93 -1.13
C ASN A 35 -21.00 -14.14 -1.61
N ASN A 36 -22.16 -14.76 -1.74
CA ASN A 36 -23.40 -14.10 -2.16
C ASN A 36 -23.84 -13.06 -1.12
N ALA A 37 -23.79 -13.42 0.15
CA ALA A 37 -24.13 -12.49 1.25
C ALA A 37 -23.23 -11.26 1.23
N ILE A 38 -21.92 -11.40 1.02
CA ILE A 38 -20.99 -10.28 0.94
C ILE A 38 -21.34 -9.40 -0.26
N LYS A 39 -21.48 -9.96 -1.47
CA LYS A 39 -21.77 -9.18 -2.69
C LYS A 39 -23.06 -8.37 -2.56
N GLN A 40 -24.12 -8.95 -2.01
CA GLN A 40 -25.42 -8.28 -1.83
C GLN A 40 -25.37 -7.16 -0.78
N ASN A 41 -24.45 -7.24 0.18
CA ASN A 41 -24.35 -6.31 1.29
C ASN A 41 -23.20 -5.29 1.18
N LEU A 42 -22.44 -5.28 0.07
CA LEU A 42 -21.28 -4.39 -0.11
C LEU A 42 -21.63 -2.89 0.07
N THR A 43 -22.81 -2.46 -0.38
CA THR A 43 -23.24 -1.07 -0.25
C THR A 43 -23.42 -0.63 1.21
N GLY A 44 -23.67 -1.57 2.11
CA GLY A 44 -23.79 -1.31 3.55
C GLY A 44 -22.51 -0.78 4.20
N ILE A 45 -21.35 -0.96 3.57
CA ILE A 45 -20.05 -0.37 4.02
C ILE A 45 -20.15 1.15 4.17
N LYS A 46 -20.97 1.83 3.34
CA LYS A 46 -21.18 3.28 3.41
C LYS A 46 -21.79 3.74 4.75
N LYS A 47 -22.40 2.85 5.52
CA LYS A 47 -22.97 3.13 6.83
C LYS A 47 -21.95 3.07 7.99
N ILE A 48 -20.73 2.63 7.71
CA ILE A 48 -19.67 2.48 8.70
C ILE A 48 -18.85 3.77 8.75
N SER A 49 -18.43 4.17 9.96
CA SER A 49 -17.53 5.31 10.10
C SER A 49 -16.18 5.06 9.45
N LYS A 50 -15.58 6.11 8.89
CA LYS A 50 -14.32 6.05 8.14
C LYS A 50 -13.16 5.59 9.02
N GLU A 51 -13.19 5.94 10.31
CA GLU A 51 -12.20 5.53 11.30
C GLU A 51 -12.21 4.01 11.51
N ARG A 52 -13.40 3.41 11.65
CA ARG A 52 -13.53 1.95 11.79
C ARG A 52 -13.03 1.21 10.53
N ILE A 53 -13.34 1.75 9.35
CA ILE A 53 -12.88 1.21 8.08
C ILE A 53 -11.35 1.32 8.01
N LEU A 54 -10.76 2.47 8.33
CA LEU A 54 -9.31 2.69 8.33
C LEU A 54 -8.58 1.72 9.26
N VAL A 55 -9.07 1.54 10.49
CA VAL A 55 -8.45 0.61 11.45
C VAL A 55 -8.38 -0.82 10.89
N GLU A 56 -9.44 -1.33 10.27
CA GLU A 56 -9.40 -2.67 9.67
C GLU A 56 -8.55 -2.71 8.39
N LEU A 57 -8.55 -1.65 7.57
CA LEU A 57 -7.67 -1.55 6.41
C LEU A 57 -6.19 -1.62 6.81
N LEU A 58 -5.79 -0.85 7.82
CA LEU A 58 -4.39 -0.86 8.29
C LEU A 58 -3.97 -2.24 8.82
N LYS A 59 -4.90 -2.97 9.48
CA LYS A 59 -4.65 -4.37 9.87
C LYS A 59 -4.46 -5.29 8.68
N ILE A 60 -5.22 -5.10 7.58
CA ILE A 60 -5.04 -5.86 6.33
C ILE A 60 -3.67 -5.58 5.73
N LEU A 61 -3.29 -4.32 5.58
CA LEU A 61 -2.02 -3.91 4.98
C LEU A 61 -0.80 -4.38 5.78
N ASN A 62 -0.94 -4.57 7.10
CA ASN A 62 0.12 -5.10 7.97
C ASN A 62 0.29 -6.62 7.90
N LEU A 63 -0.58 -7.35 7.21
CA LEU A 63 -0.42 -8.80 7.03
C LEU A 63 0.74 -9.10 6.08
N LYS A 64 1.67 -9.95 6.49
CA LYS A 64 2.76 -10.41 5.61
C LYS A 64 2.24 -11.05 4.32
N SER A 65 1.12 -11.78 4.40
CA SER A 65 0.44 -12.41 3.27
C SER A 65 -0.23 -11.42 2.30
N PHE A 66 -0.39 -10.15 2.69
CA PHE A 66 -0.98 -9.12 1.81
C PHE A 66 -0.19 -8.93 0.51
N ILE A 67 1.11 -9.21 0.50
CA ILE A 67 1.93 -9.14 -0.71
C ILE A 67 1.43 -10.08 -1.82
N ASN A 68 0.72 -11.16 -1.48
CA ASN A 68 0.12 -12.12 -2.41
C ASN A 68 -1.33 -11.78 -2.79
N PHE A 69 -1.82 -10.62 -2.38
CA PHE A 69 -3.22 -10.22 -2.56
C PHE A 69 -3.69 -10.30 -4.02
N ASN A 70 -2.80 -10.02 -4.98
CA ASN A 70 -3.13 -10.07 -6.40
C ASN A 70 -3.46 -11.46 -6.95
N GLU A 71 -3.18 -12.52 -6.21
CA GLU A 71 -3.48 -13.90 -6.62
C GLU A 71 -4.97 -14.22 -6.52
N SER A 72 -5.74 -13.47 -5.73
CA SER A 72 -7.19 -13.65 -5.58
C SER A 72 -8.01 -12.60 -6.33
N THR A 73 -8.58 -12.99 -7.48
CA THR A 73 -9.47 -12.09 -8.26
C THR A 73 -10.70 -11.68 -7.45
N TYR A 74 -11.30 -12.61 -6.71
CA TYR A 74 -12.47 -12.37 -5.87
C TYR A 74 -12.20 -11.30 -4.78
N LEU A 75 -11.08 -11.42 -4.07
CA LEU A 75 -10.74 -10.44 -3.03
C LEU A 75 -10.45 -9.06 -3.63
N LYS A 76 -9.82 -9.01 -4.82
CA LYS A 76 -9.59 -7.75 -5.53
C LYS A 76 -10.88 -7.04 -5.91
N GLU A 77 -11.88 -7.74 -6.39
CA GLU A 77 -13.19 -7.16 -6.74
C GLU A 77 -13.83 -6.48 -5.53
N ILE A 78 -13.89 -7.19 -4.39
CA ILE A 78 -14.46 -6.64 -3.16
C ILE A 78 -13.62 -5.47 -2.64
N PHE A 79 -12.31 -5.62 -2.61
CA PHE A 79 -11.39 -4.59 -2.12
C PHE A 79 -11.47 -3.32 -2.95
N ASN A 80 -11.47 -3.43 -4.28
CA ASN A 80 -11.58 -2.29 -5.19
C ASN A 80 -12.94 -1.58 -5.07
N PHE A 81 -14.01 -2.32 -4.77
CA PHE A 81 -15.29 -1.70 -4.50
C PHE A 81 -15.27 -0.83 -3.23
N ILE A 82 -14.60 -1.31 -2.17
CA ILE A 82 -14.52 -0.62 -0.87
C ILE A 82 -13.49 0.50 -0.90
N PHE A 83 -12.35 0.25 -1.55
CA PHE A 83 -11.17 1.10 -1.58
C PHE A 83 -10.73 1.43 -3.02
N PRO A 84 -11.57 2.16 -3.80
CA PRO A 84 -11.26 2.45 -5.20
C PRO A 84 -9.99 3.28 -5.40
N GLU A 85 -9.56 4.01 -4.37
CA GLU A 85 -8.31 4.78 -4.36
C GLU A 85 -7.05 3.92 -4.48
N PHE A 86 -7.11 2.62 -4.17
CA PHE A 86 -5.98 1.69 -4.31
C PHE A 86 -5.84 1.17 -5.74
N ALA A 87 -5.70 2.07 -6.71
CA ALA A 87 -5.61 1.73 -8.14
C ALA A 87 -4.34 0.95 -8.51
N ASN A 88 -3.30 0.98 -7.66
CA ASN A 88 -1.96 0.49 -7.99
C ASN A 88 -1.61 -0.88 -7.37
N LEU A 89 -2.59 -1.74 -7.07
CA LEU A 89 -2.36 -3.06 -6.47
C LEU A 89 -1.36 -3.93 -7.25
N LYS A 90 -1.29 -3.79 -8.58
CA LYS A 90 -0.33 -4.52 -9.43
C LYS A 90 1.14 -4.27 -9.06
N ARG A 91 1.45 -3.15 -8.37
CA ARG A 91 2.81 -2.84 -7.90
C ARG A 91 3.30 -3.84 -6.84
N LEU A 92 2.40 -4.55 -6.14
CA LEU A 92 2.75 -5.63 -5.22
C LEU A 92 3.59 -6.73 -5.91
N ASP A 93 3.33 -7.03 -7.19
CA ASP A 93 4.06 -8.06 -7.92
C ASP A 93 5.55 -7.71 -8.15
N LYS A 94 5.85 -6.41 -8.27
CA LYS A 94 7.25 -5.94 -8.31
C LYS A 94 7.91 -6.02 -6.92
N LEU A 95 7.16 -5.72 -5.86
CA LEU A 95 7.68 -5.80 -4.49
C LEU A 95 8.13 -7.21 -4.10
N LYS A 96 7.45 -8.25 -4.58
CA LYS A 96 7.86 -9.65 -4.34
C LYS A 96 9.31 -9.91 -4.71
N LYS A 97 9.84 -9.22 -5.74
CA LYS A 97 11.21 -9.39 -6.22
C LYS A 97 12.28 -8.85 -5.25
N ILE A 98 11.91 -7.94 -4.35
CA ILE A 98 12.84 -7.24 -3.45
C ILE A 98 12.58 -7.49 -1.96
N LEU A 99 11.55 -8.25 -1.60
CA LEU A 99 11.16 -8.49 -0.21
C LEU A 99 12.27 -9.06 0.67
N ASN A 100 13.14 -9.91 0.12
CA ASN A 100 14.24 -10.51 0.86
C ASN A 100 15.38 -9.53 1.17
N SER A 101 15.42 -8.38 0.48
CA SER A 101 16.47 -7.37 0.59
C SER A 101 16.01 -6.05 1.19
N SER A 102 14.72 -5.88 1.45
CA SER A 102 14.16 -4.59 1.85
C SER A 102 13.03 -4.75 2.86
N LYS A 103 13.04 -3.93 3.91
CA LYS A 103 11.91 -3.81 4.84
C LYS A 103 10.90 -2.83 4.27
N ILE A 104 9.65 -3.25 4.21
CA ILE A 104 8.53 -2.42 3.77
C ILE A 104 7.68 -2.13 5.01
N ASN A 105 7.67 -0.88 5.45
CA ASN A 105 6.78 -0.43 6.50
C ASN A 105 5.42 -0.02 5.94
N LEU A 106 4.47 0.25 6.81
CA LEU A 106 3.09 0.59 6.43
C LEU A 106 3.02 1.85 5.56
N ASN A 107 3.74 2.92 5.93
CA ASN A 107 3.71 4.19 5.18
C ASN A 107 4.27 4.02 3.78
N LEU A 108 5.37 3.26 3.62
CA LEU A 108 5.92 2.93 2.31
C LEU A 108 4.94 2.08 1.48
N LEU A 109 4.27 1.11 2.10
CA LEU A 109 3.26 0.32 1.40
C LEU A 109 2.09 1.18 0.94
N LEU A 110 1.59 2.08 1.78
CA LEU A 110 0.57 3.06 1.41
C LEU A 110 1.05 3.95 0.24
N ALA A 111 2.29 4.45 0.30
CA ALA A 111 2.88 5.25 -0.77
C ALA A 111 2.91 4.49 -2.11
N ILE A 112 3.35 3.22 -2.09
CA ILE A 112 3.40 2.37 -3.28
C ILE A 112 2.01 2.16 -3.89
N LEU A 113 0.99 2.00 -3.07
CA LEU A 113 -0.36 1.69 -3.54
C LEU A 113 -1.17 2.93 -3.94
N LEU A 114 -0.85 4.11 -3.37
CA LEU A 114 -1.67 5.31 -3.49
C LEU A 114 -1.03 6.45 -4.29
N ILE A 115 0.32 6.55 -4.33
CA ILE A 115 0.96 7.67 -5.05
C ILE A 115 0.90 7.41 -6.56
N ASP A 116 0.19 8.29 -7.25
CA ASP A 116 0.02 8.29 -8.70
C ASP A 116 -0.24 9.70 -9.23
N LYS A 117 -0.59 9.81 -10.52
CA LYS A 117 -0.88 11.09 -11.18
C LYS A 117 -2.22 11.70 -10.76
N ASP A 118 -3.13 10.89 -10.23
CA ASP A 118 -4.50 11.29 -9.85
C ASP A 118 -4.58 11.74 -8.40
N SER A 119 -3.44 11.89 -7.69
CA SER A 119 -3.36 12.30 -6.27
C SER A 119 -4.18 11.44 -5.32
N ASN A 120 -4.28 10.13 -5.60
CA ASN A 120 -5.05 9.21 -4.77
C ASN A 120 -4.58 9.18 -3.31
N HIS A 121 -3.30 9.46 -3.03
CA HIS A 121 -2.78 9.57 -1.66
C HIS A 121 -3.37 10.76 -0.90
N GLU A 122 -3.54 11.92 -1.56
CA GLU A 122 -4.17 13.10 -0.93
C GLU A 122 -5.65 12.84 -0.65
N TYR A 123 -6.36 12.26 -1.63
CA TYR A 123 -7.75 11.84 -1.44
C TYR A 123 -7.91 10.85 -0.29
N PHE A 124 -7.04 9.84 -0.19
CA PHE A 124 -7.03 8.88 0.91
C PHE A 124 -6.82 9.56 2.26
N CYS A 125 -5.83 10.44 2.37
CA CYS A 125 -5.54 11.18 3.60
C CYS A 125 -6.74 12.02 4.06
N HIS A 126 -7.41 12.69 3.12
CA HIS A 126 -8.61 13.48 3.41
C HIS A 126 -9.81 12.58 3.76
N LYS A 127 -10.06 11.52 2.97
CA LYS A 127 -11.20 10.60 3.15
C LYS A 127 -11.21 9.95 4.54
N TYR A 128 -10.05 9.54 5.03
CA TYR A 128 -9.91 8.77 6.28
C TYR A 128 -9.37 9.59 7.44
N ASN A 129 -9.08 10.87 7.24
CA ASN A 129 -8.51 11.74 8.27
C ASN A 129 -7.31 11.08 8.99
N VAL A 130 -6.34 10.63 8.18
CA VAL A 130 -5.14 9.93 8.71
C VAL A 130 -4.28 10.86 9.56
N SER A 131 -3.40 10.27 10.40
CA SER A 131 -2.45 11.05 11.21
C SER A 131 -1.52 11.91 10.34
N ASN A 132 -1.05 13.03 10.90
CA ASN A 132 -0.11 13.91 10.21
C ASN A 132 1.15 13.17 9.79
N ASP A 133 1.66 12.23 10.62
CA ASP A 133 2.85 11.43 10.30
C ASP A 133 2.69 10.66 8.97
N ILE A 134 1.55 9.99 8.78
CA ILE A 134 1.26 9.29 7.53
C ILE A 134 1.14 10.27 6.36
N LYS A 135 0.42 11.37 6.56
CA LYS A 135 0.21 12.40 5.53
C LYS A 135 1.53 13.03 5.07
N ASP A 136 2.39 13.40 6.02
CA ASP A 136 3.65 14.08 5.74
C ASP A 136 4.62 13.12 5.02
N ASP A 137 4.71 11.85 5.45
CA ASP A 137 5.50 10.84 4.77
C ASP A 137 5.04 10.61 3.32
N LEU A 138 3.73 10.48 3.08
CA LEU A 138 3.19 10.28 1.74
C LEU A 138 3.46 11.49 0.84
N ASN A 139 3.24 12.69 1.34
CA ASN A 139 3.48 13.93 0.59
C ASN A 139 4.97 14.11 0.25
N LEU A 140 5.87 13.82 1.20
CA LEU A 140 7.30 13.90 0.97
C LEU A 140 7.78 12.89 -0.08
N LEU A 141 7.29 11.65 -0.01
CA LEU A 141 7.59 10.61 -0.99
C LEU A 141 7.04 10.97 -2.38
N ALA A 142 5.82 11.49 -2.48
CA ALA A 142 5.21 11.92 -3.74
C ALA A 142 6.01 13.07 -4.38
N LYS A 143 6.36 14.09 -3.60
CA LYS A 143 7.19 15.22 -4.05
C LYS A 143 8.54 14.75 -4.59
N ASN A 144 9.24 13.89 -3.84
CA ASN A 144 10.56 13.42 -4.23
C ASN A 144 10.51 12.43 -5.40
N LEU A 145 9.44 11.64 -5.55
CA LEU A 145 9.24 10.79 -6.73
C LEU A 145 9.11 11.61 -8.01
N ASN A 146 8.39 12.73 -7.96
CA ASN A 146 8.27 13.66 -9.09
C ASN A 146 9.63 14.29 -9.46
N LEU A 147 10.45 14.65 -8.45
CA LEU A 147 11.81 15.15 -8.70
C LEU A 147 12.71 14.11 -9.35
N LEU A 148 12.57 12.84 -8.97
CA LEU A 148 13.33 11.71 -9.52
C LEU A 148 13.05 11.51 -11.00
N GLN A 149 11.81 11.67 -11.46
CA GLN A 149 11.43 11.52 -12.86
C GLN A 149 12.14 12.54 -13.78
N ASN A 150 12.57 13.68 -13.24
CA ASN A 150 13.23 14.75 -13.96
C ASN A 150 14.77 14.75 -13.81
N LYS A 151 15.36 13.87 -12.97
CA LYS A 151 16.80 13.85 -12.68
C LYS A 151 17.36 12.43 -12.77
N LYS A 152 18.01 12.12 -13.90
CA LYS A 152 18.63 10.79 -14.15
C LYS A 152 19.73 10.44 -13.11
N ASP A 153 20.43 11.44 -12.58
CA ASP A 153 21.59 11.25 -11.69
C ASP A 153 21.25 11.35 -10.18
N PHE A 154 19.96 11.32 -9.82
CA PHE A 154 19.48 11.52 -8.45
C PHE A 154 20.18 10.62 -7.41
N PHE A 155 20.37 9.35 -7.72
CA PHE A 155 21.01 8.37 -6.83
C PHE A 155 22.52 8.22 -7.05
N THR A 156 23.15 9.10 -7.83
CA THR A 156 24.59 9.05 -8.12
C THR A 156 25.31 10.32 -7.72
N LYS A 157 25.10 11.43 -8.41
CA LYS A 157 25.87 12.66 -8.20
C LYS A 157 25.48 13.47 -6.97
N ASP A 158 24.20 13.50 -6.62
CA ASP A 158 23.69 14.36 -5.55
C ASP A 158 23.28 13.58 -4.29
N ILE A 159 23.70 12.32 -4.17
CA ILE A 159 23.20 11.42 -3.12
C ILE A 159 23.49 11.92 -1.71
N GLU A 160 24.67 12.49 -1.46
CA GLU A 160 25.05 13.01 -0.13
C GLU A 160 24.19 14.22 0.26
N LYS A 161 23.91 15.10 -0.70
CA LYS A 161 23.00 16.23 -0.52
C LYS A 161 21.59 15.75 -0.17
N HIS A 162 21.10 14.72 -0.86
CA HIS A 162 19.78 14.18 -0.60
C HIS A 162 19.70 13.43 0.75
N ILE A 163 20.78 12.76 1.17
CA ILE A 163 20.89 12.15 2.50
C ILE A 163 20.85 13.23 3.59
N TYR A 164 21.58 14.33 3.39
CA TYR A 164 21.57 15.45 4.33
C TYR A 164 20.19 16.07 4.51
N LEU A 165 19.43 16.21 3.41
CA LEU A 165 18.11 16.85 3.42
C LEU A 165 16.97 15.93 3.93
N ASN A 166 17.06 14.61 3.71
CA ASN A 166 15.92 13.73 3.87
C ASN A 166 16.21 12.45 4.67
N ASP A 167 17.39 12.27 5.18
CA ASP A 167 17.95 11.03 5.76
C ASP A 167 18.08 9.84 4.77
N LYS A 168 18.77 8.80 5.23
CA LYS A 168 19.08 7.60 4.46
C LYS A 168 17.87 6.68 4.31
N SER A 169 17.04 6.59 5.33
CA SER A 169 15.83 5.75 5.35
C SER A 169 14.82 6.22 4.31
N HIS A 170 14.65 7.54 4.20
CA HIS A 170 13.78 8.14 3.19
C HIS A 170 14.25 7.81 1.77
N LEU A 171 15.57 7.88 1.48
CA LEU A 171 16.09 7.55 0.16
C LEU A 171 15.95 6.07 -0.19
N ILE A 172 16.06 5.18 0.79
CA ILE A 172 15.77 3.75 0.61
C ILE A 172 14.31 3.58 0.22
N ASN A 173 13.38 4.20 0.95
CA ASN A 173 11.95 4.15 0.67
C ASN A 173 11.62 4.71 -0.72
N LEU A 174 12.25 5.82 -1.09
CA LEU A 174 12.07 6.45 -2.39
C LEU A 174 12.57 5.55 -3.55
N ASN A 175 13.71 4.88 -3.37
CA ASN A 175 14.23 3.93 -4.35
C ASN A 175 13.27 2.73 -4.54
N ILE A 176 12.72 2.20 -3.43
CA ILE A 176 11.72 1.12 -3.47
C ILE A 176 10.44 1.58 -4.16
N LEU A 177 9.94 2.77 -3.83
CA LEU A 177 8.75 3.36 -4.45
C LEU A 177 8.95 3.55 -5.95
N ASN A 178 10.10 4.09 -6.37
CA ASN A 178 10.43 4.26 -7.78
C ASN A 178 10.50 2.91 -8.51
N PHE A 179 11.11 1.89 -7.92
CA PHE A 179 11.14 0.54 -8.50
C PHE A 179 9.74 -0.05 -8.68
N ALA A 180 8.87 0.13 -7.70
CA ALA A 180 7.51 -0.38 -7.77
C ALA A 180 6.65 0.37 -8.81
N SER A 181 6.81 1.69 -8.95
CA SER A 181 5.94 2.56 -9.76
C SER A 181 6.42 2.77 -11.20
N ASN A 182 7.73 2.79 -11.44
CA ASN A 182 8.31 3.08 -12.75
C ASN A 182 8.60 1.77 -13.51
N SER A 183 7.99 1.58 -14.70
CA SER A 183 8.19 0.40 -15.55
C SER A 183 9.57 0.35 -16.18
N GLU A 184 10.19 1.51 -16.43
CA GLU A 184 11.52 1.63 -17.06
C GLU A 184 12.66 1.47 -16.05
N TYR A 185 12.37 1.56 -14.74
CA TYR A 185 13.38 1.43 -13.70
C TYR A 185 13.69 -0.04 -13.42
N SER A 186 14.80 -0.52 -13.98
CA SER A 186 15.21 -1.92 -13.93
C SER A 186 15.66 -2.35 -12.51
N PHE A 187 15.66 -3.67 -12.25
CA PHE A 187 16.23 -4.23 -11.01
C PHE A 187 17.72 -3.91 -10.86
N LYS A 188 18.46 -3.80 -11.98
CA LYS A 188 19.87 -3.37 -11.98
C LYS A 188 20.00 -1.96 -11.42
N ASN A 189 19.23 -1.01 -11.96
CA ASN A 189 19.23 0.38 -11.47
C ASN A 189 18.84 0.49 -10.02
N PHE A 190 17.81 -0.25 -9.59
CA PHE A 190 17.42 -0.35 -8.19
C PHE A 190 18.56 -0.82 -7.28
N SER A 191 19.27 -1.89 -7.68
CA SER A 191 20.36 -2.46 -6.90
C SER A 191 21.57 -1.54 -6.84
N GLU A 192 21.91 -0.85 -7.93
CA GLU A 192 22.99 0.16 -7.97
C GLU A 192 22.67 1.34 -7.06
N ALA A 193 21.46 1.90 -7.17
CA ALA A 193 21.00 2.98 -6.30
C ALA A 193 21.05 2.58 -4.82
N MET A 194 20.57 1.36 -4.49
CA MET A 194 20.62 0.84 -3.13
C MET A 194 22.06 0.75 -2.60
N LYS A 195 23.00 0.25 -3.40
CA LYS A 195 24.44 0.20 -3.04
C LYS A 195 25.00 1.60 -2.77
N ASN A 196 24.66 2.59 -3.60
CA ASN A 196 25.14 3.95 -3.44
C ASN A 196 24.58 4.58 -2.15
N ILE A 197 23.27 4.42 -1.88
CA ILE A 197 22.64 4.90 -0.65
C ILE A 197 23.33 4.26 0.59
N LEU A 198 23.56 2.95 0.56
CA LEU A 198 24.14 2.24 1.71
C LEU A 198 25.61 2.62 1.96
N LYS A 199 26.40 2.87 0.91
CA LYS A 199 27.82 3.26 0.99
C LYS A 199 28.03 4.70 1.42
N SER A 200 27.09 5.61 1.13
CA SER A 200 27.23 7.03 1.45
C SER A 200 27.35 7.25 2.95
N LYS A 201 28.21 8.16 3.38
CA LYS A 201 28.40 8.50 4.80
C LYS A 201 27.24 9.38 5.25
N THR A 202 26.64 9.07 6.38
CA THR A 202 25.77 9.99 7.11
C THR A 202 26.70 10.97 7.86
N HIS A 203 26.82 12.18 7.35
CA HIS A 203 27.39 13.27 8.14
C HIS A 203 26.33 13.67 9.19
N LYS A 204 26.53 13.23 10.44
CA LYS A 204 25.81 13.78 11.59
C LYS A 204 26.38 15.14 11.94
#